data_3da127fdd638ca7bcbfeb230f7f0f281
#
_entry.id   3da127fdd638ca7bcbfeb230f7f0f281
#
_cell.length_a   1.000
_cell.length_b   1.000
_cell.length_c   1.000
_cell.angle_alpha   90.00
_cell.angle_beta   90.00
_cell.angle_gamma   90.00
#
_symmetry.space_group_name_H-M   'P 1'
#
loop_
_entity.id
_entity.type
_entity.pdbx_description
1 polymer ?
#
loop_
_entity_poly.entity_id
_entity_poly.type
_entity_poly.pdbx_seq_one_letter_code
_entity_poly.pdbx_strand_id
1 'polypeptide(L)'
;MVKIRFFVRIFALMGLYNLLLPLKLDWLPVYSCDSELRIGQRVEVNFSGRDYAAVVIRKSEETPDRGYRVLEVGTVETGLADISERELQLWKFISEYYLCTLGEVYMAAYPKYKVKSEKSRNSKSDAVALKTPARSCGKPVLYRAASRADYYRENISRCLADGYSVLVLVPEVEFALNLKQELGEEFEAVVYDNALTAAKKRKLAEKLRTGEKPMVVIGARSALFLPFGRLGLVIVDEEQESSYKQPEPAPRYNGRDVACVLASIHGAQLVLGTFTPSLESLYNCKIGKYSLVDGGSETDCAVEVVDINAERRKRGMVGDFSRKLLSRIRKTDGQVSIIRSYSTEQNVYEFIKKEFPEKDPQILTAQAAKKMAGRSALMAVLNADSLFDSQDFRSDEKALQLVRSLSLHSDALVVQCTLPAHPVYSAISDISFEDKLLTERKQFRMPPFTRIVDIKDRKTGMLVDRKILKRDASLSEQKSRLQMQYGALYIIDVDPL
;
A
#
# COMPACT_ATOMS: atom_id res chain seq x y z
N MET A 1 -51.58 -24.03 -20.22
CA MET A 1 -50.40 -24.79 -20.66
C MET A 1 -49.60 -24.10 -21.78
N VAL A 2 -50.17 -23.23 -22.63
CA VAL A 2 -49.51 -22.57 -23.76
C VAL A 2 -48.59 -21.41 -23.30
N LYS A 3 -48.98 -20.62 -22.29
CA LYS A 3 -48.12 -19.51 -21.77
C LYS A 3 -46.81 -19.94 -21.11
N ILE A 4 -46.78 -21.12 -20.47
CA ILE A 4 -45.56 -21.62 -19.82
C ILE A 4 -44.54 -22.13 -20.83
N ARG A 5 -44.98 -22.70 -21.95
CA ARG A 5 -44.07 -23.13 -23.05
C ARG A 5 -43.42 -21.96 -23.80
N PHE A 6 -44.10 -20.80 -23.90
CA PHE A 6 -43.57 -19.61 -24.51
C PHE A 6 -42.45 -18.96 -23.65
N PHE A 7 -42.65 -18.91 -22.32
CA PHE A 7 -41.63 -18.40 -21.40
C PHE A 7 -40.36 -19.25 -21.40
N VAL A 8 -40.49 -20.58 -21.38
CA VAL A 8 -39.32 -21.50 -21.44
C VAL A 8 -38.58 -21.41 -22.78
N ARG A 9 -39.25 -21.10 -23.90
CA ARG A 9 -38.62 -20.94 -25.22
C ARG A 9 -37.86 -19.63 -25.38
N ILE A 10 -38.29 -18.55 -24.72
CA ILE A 10 -37.58 -17.25 -24.74
C ILE A 10 -36.26 -17.35 -23.95
N PHE A 11 -36.28 -18.01 -22.80
CA PHE A 11 -35.05 -18.24 -22.01
C PHE A 11 -34.04 -19.17 -22.69
N ALA A 12 -34.45 -20.00 -23.61
CA ALA A 12 -33.55 -20.93 -24.33
C ALA A 12 -32.69 -20.21 -25.41
N LEU A 13 -32.98 -18.94 -25.74
CA LEU A 13 -32.22 -18.12 -26.71
C LEU A 13 -31.37 -17.04 -26.02
N MET A 14 -31.64 -16.73 -24.73
CA MET A 14 -30.91 -15.71 -23.98
C MET A 14 -29.76 -16.34 -23.16
N GLY A 15 -28.56 -15.77 -23.27
CA GLY A 15 -27.45 -16.17 -22.40
C GLY A 15 -27.67 -15.69 -20.96
N LEU A 16 -27.36 -16.51 -19.98
CA LEU A 16 -27.32 -16.13 -18.58
C LEU A 16 -25.89 -15.84 -18.15
N TYR A 17 -25.70 -14.75 -17.40
CA TYR A 17 -24.38 -14.29 -16.98
C TYR A 17 -24.32 -13.92 -15.52
N ASN A 18 -23.28 -14.34 -14.82
CA ASN A 18 -22.98 -13.88 -13.46
C ASN A 18 -22.23 -12.55 -13.57
N LEU A 19 -22.80 -11.52 -12.97
CA LEU A 19 -22.28 -10.16 -13.03
C LEU A 19 -21.74 -9.69 -11.69
N LEU A 20 -20.61 -8.99 -11.70
CA LEU A 20 -20.03 -8.33 -10.54
C LEU A 20 -20.51 -6.89 -10.48
N LEU A 21 -21.23 -6.53 -9.43
CA LEU A 21 -21.64 -5.15 -9.16
C LEU A 21 -20.63 -4.47 -8.19
N PRO A 22 -20.50 -3.13 -8.24
CA PRO A 22 -19.73 -2.36 -7.27
C PRO A 22 -20.50 -2.20 -5.96
N LEU A 23 -20.82 -3.33 -5.34
CA LEU A 23 -21.61 -3.46 -4.11
C LEU A 23 -20.99 -4.53 -3.21
N LYS A 24 -21.22 -4.40 -1.91
CA LYS A 24 -20.83 -5.42 -0.94
C LYS A 24 -21.80 -6.60 -0.98
N LEU A 25 -21.65 -7.45 -1.99
CA LEU A 25 -22.40 -8.69 -2.16
C LEU A 25 -21.43 -9.87 -2.06
N ASP A 26 -21.82 -10.90 -1.33
CA ASP A 26 -21.08 -12.17 -1.20
C ASP A 26 -21.44 -13.19 -2.28
N TRP A 27 -22.32 -12.81 -3.21
CA TRP A 27 -22.77 -13.59 -4.35
C TRP A 27 -22.76 -12.74 -5.63
N LEU A 28 -22.75 -13.39 -6.79
CA LEU A 28 -22.82 -12.75 -8.10
C LEU A 28 -24.24 -12.88 -8.67
N PRO A 29 -24.98 -11.76 -8.83
CA PRO A 29 -26.31 -11.81 -9.42
C PRO A 29 -26.29 -12.27 -10.88
N VAL A 30 -27.35 -13.00 -11.28
CA VAL A 30 -27.53 -13.53 -12.63
C VAL A 30 -28.44 -12.61 -13.41
N TYR A 31 -28.00 -12.25 -14.62
CA TYR A 31 -28.77 -11.47 -15.58
C TYR A 31 -28.86 -12.21 -16.92
N SER A 32 -29.92 -11.95 -17.66
CA SER A 32 -30.09 -12.45 -19.03
C SER A 32 -29.66 -11.40 -20.05
N CYS A 33 -29.13 -11.84 -21.17
CA CYS A 33 -28.79 -10.99 -22.32
C CYS A 33 -29.00 -11.75 -23.62
N ASP A 34 -29.59 -11.06 -24.64
CA ASP A 34 -29.77 -11.61 -25.97
C ASP A 34 -28.47 -11.67 -26.77
N SER A 35 -27.51 -10.81 -26.41
CA SER A 35 -26.21 -10.75 -27.08
C SER A 35 -25.19 -11.59 -26.30
N GLU A 36 -24.22 -12.14 -27.01
CA GLU A 36 -23.09 -12.83 -26.37
C GLU A 36 -22.17 -11.82 -25.69
N LEU A 37 -21.98 -11.97 -24.37
CA LEU A 37 -21.13 -11.11 -23.55
C LEU A 37 -19.77 -11.76 -23.32
N ARG A 38 -18.70 -10.93 -23.32
CA ARG A 38 -17.32 -11.36 -23.03
C ARG A 38 -17.00 -11.21 -21.55
N ILE A 39 -16.18 -12.10 -21.03
CA ILE A 39 -15.66 -11.97 -19.65
C ILE A 39 -14.88 -10.66 -19.55
N GLY A 40 -15.09 -9.90 -18.48
CA GLY A 40 -14.52 -8.59 -18.27
C GLY A 40 -15.30 -7.44 -18.92
N GLN A 41 -16.24 -7.72 -19.83
CA GLN A 41 -17.08 -6.68 -20.44
C GLN A 41 -17.89 -5.95 -19.37
N ARG A 42 -18.00 -4.62 -19.50
CA ARG A 42 -18.81 -3.80 -18.59
C ARG A 42 -20.15 -3.48 -19.23
N VAL A 43 -21.20 -3.85 -18.54
CA VAL A 43 -22.58 -3.67 -18.95
C VAL A 43 -23.35 -2.85 -17.93
N GLU A 44 -24.41 -2.16 -18.35
CA GLU A 44 -25.30 -1.44 -17.44
C GLU A 44 -26.45 -2.36 -16.99
N VAL A 45 -26.69 -2.41 -15.71
CA VAL A 45 -27.77 -3.21 -15.12
C VAL A 45 -28.49 -2.44 -14.03
N ASN A 46 -29.80 -2.70 -13.90
CA ASN A 46 -30.56 -2.21 -12.77
C ASN A 46 -30.53 -3.23 -11.62
N PHE A 47 -30.16 -2.78 -10.42
CA PHE A 47 -30.21 -3.59 -9.20
C PHE A 47 -30.87 -2.78 -8.08
N SER A 48 -31.98 -3.30 -7.55
CA SER A 48 -32.78 -2.64 -6.50
C SER A 48 -33.15 -1.19 -6.86
N GLY A 49 -33.56 -0.94 -8.12
CA GLY A 49 -34.01 0.38 -8.60
C GLY A 49 -32.87 1.38 -8.89
N ARG A 50 -31.61 0.94 -8.92
CA ARG A 50 -30.46 1.78 -9.26
C ARG A 50 -29.65 1.15 -10.37
N ASP A 51 -29.08 1.98 -11.22
CA ASP A 51 -28.26 1.55 -12.34
C ASP A 51 -26.78 1.49 -11.96
N TYR A 52 -26.14 0.39 -12.34
CA TYR A 52 -24.73 0.11 -12.06
C TYR A 52 -24.00 -0.35 -13.31
N ALA A 53 -22.74 0.03 -13.43
CA ALA A 53 -21.82 -0.58 -14.37
C ALA A 53 -21.34 -1.91 -13.77
N ALA A 54 -21.86 -3.01 -14.26
CA ALA A 54 -21.48 -4.36 -13.82
C ALA A 54 -20.41 -4.95 -14.73
N VAL A 55 -19.62 -5.89 -14.21
CA VAL A 55 -18.59 -6.62 -14.95
C VAL A 55 -19.03 -8.07 -15.14
N VAL A 56 -18.95 -8.56 -16.37
CA VAL A 56 -19.24 -9.95 -16.71
C VAL A 56 -18.11 -10.85 -16.16
N ILE A 57 -18.45 -11.77 -15.26
CA ILE A 57 -17.47 -12.67 -14.64
C ILE A 57 -17.44 -14.03 -15.31
N ARG A 58 -18.62 -14.58 -15.61
CA ARG A 58 -18.77 -15.88 -16.30
C ARG A 58 -20.15 -16.04 -16.90
N LYS A 59 -20.27 -16.91 -17.89
CA LYS A 59 -21.56 -17.43 -18.34
C LYS A 59 -22.12 -18.34 -17.26
N SER A 60 -23.41 -18.19 -16.91
CA SER A 60 -24.04 -19.03 -15.91
C SER A 60 -24.53 -20.32 -16.58
N GLU A 61 -24.18 -21.46 -15.98
CA GLU A 61 -24.65 -22.78 -16.42
C GLU A 61 -25.93 -23.19 -15.69
N GLU A 62 -26.25 -22.49 -14.61
CA GLU A 62 -27.40 -22.80 -13.73
C GLU A 62 -28.53 -21.81 -13.96
N THR A 63 -29.74 -22.35 -14.10
CA THR A 63 -30.97 -21.53 -13.97
C THR A 63 -31.18 -21.24 -12.48
N PRO A 64 -31.39 -19.97 -12.09
CA PRO A 64 -31.66 -19.62 -10.71
C PRO A 64 -32.87 -20.38 -10.15
N ASP A 65 -32.86 -20.65 -8.86
CA ASP A 65 -33.93 -21.33 -8.14
C ASP A 65 -35.30 -20.68 -8.37
N ARG A 66 -36.35 -21.49 -8.23
CA ARG A 66 -37.76 -21.03 -8.33
C ARG A 66 -38.00 -19.89 -7.33
N GLY A 67 -38.25 -18.69 -7.84
CA GLY A 67 -38.48 -17.46 -7.06
C GLY A 67 -37.44 -16.35 -7.30
N TYR A 68 -36.31 -16.65 -7.86
CA TYR A 68 -35.35 -15.63 -8.29
C TYR A 68 -35.80 -15.01 -9.63
N ARG A 69 -36.01 -13.68 -9.63
CA ARG A 69 -36.35 -12.95 -10.86
C ARG A 69 -35.06 -12.57 -11.59
N VAL A 70 -34.74 -13.27 -12.67
CA VAL A 70 -33.66 -12.86 -13.57
C VAL A 70 -34.05 -11.56 -14.25
N LEU A 71 -33.25 -10.54 -14.12
CA LEU A 71 -33.40 -9.27 -14.81
C LEU A 71 -32.56 -9.30 -16.09
N GLU A 72 -32.95 -8.46 -17.04
CA GLU A 72 -32.23 -8.29 -18.29
C GLU A 72 -31.14 -7.23 -18.17
N VAL A 73 -30.05 -7.42 -18.92
CA VAL A 73 -28.98 -6.39 -19.05
C VAL A 73 -29.60 -5.17 -19.77
N GLY A 74 -29.44 -3.99 -19.21
CA GLY A 74 -29.99 -2.76 -19.78
C GLY A 74 -29.22 -2.29 -21.01
N THR A 75 -27.93 -1.95 -20.83
CA THR A 75 -27.08 -1.45 -21.91
C THR A 75 -25.81 -2.29 -22.03
N VAL A 76 -25.58 -2.87 -23.20
CA VAL A 76 -24.39 -3.68 -23.49
C VAL A 76 -23.19 -2.80 -23.86
N GLU A 77 -23.43 -1.77 -24.68
CA GLU A 77 -22.41 -0.83 -25.15
C GLU A 77 -22.36 0.40 -24.21
N THR A 78 -21.63 0.30 -23.11
CA THR A 78 -21.52 1.37 -22.10
C THR A 78 -20.47 2.43 -22.44
N GLY A 79 -19.63 2.20 -23.45
CA GLY A 79 -18.46 3.05 -23.75
C GLY A 79 -17.35 2.97 -22.67
N LEU A 80 -17.50 2.08 -21.70
CA LEU A 80 -16.48 1.79 -20.68
C LEU A 80 -15.54 0.71 -21.19
N ALA A 81 -14.25 0.87 -20.96
CA ALA A 81 -13.27 -0.17 -21.32
C ALA A 81 -13.49 -1.46 -20.50
N ASP A 82 -13.31 -2.62 -21.14
CA ASP A 82 -13.40 -3.92 -20.48
C ASP A 82 -12.34 -4.08 -19.37
N ILE A 83 -12.64 -4.89 -18.39
CA ILE A 83 -11.71 -5.28 -17.34
C ILE A 83 -10.89 -6.47 -17.85
N SER A 84 -9.58 -6.34 -17.82
CA SER A 84 -8.67 -7.40 -18.27
C SER A 84 -8.66 -8.59 -17.32
N GLU A 85 -8.27 -9.75 -17.84
CA GLU A 85 -8.09 -10.95 -17.02
C GLU A 85 -7.09 -10.73 -15.86
N ARG A 86 -6.01 -9.96 -16.11
CA ARG A 86 -5.00 -9.63 -15.08
C ARG A 86 -5.59 -8.78 -13.96
N GLU A 87 -6.46 -7.81 -14.29
CA GLU A 87 -7.18 -7.04 -13.27
C GLU A 87 -8.08 -7.96 -12.44
N LEU A 88 -8.84 -8.86 -13.08
CA LEU A 88 -9.71 -9.81 -12.38
C LEU A 88 -8.91 -10.78 -11.49
N GLN A 89 -7.75 -11.26 -11.94
CA GLN A 89 -6.85 -12.10 -11.13
C GLN A 89 -6.36 -11.35 -9.88
N LEU A 90 -5.95 -10.09 -10.04
CA LEU A 90 -5.54 -9.24 -8.90
C LEU A 90 -6.70 -9.03 -7.91
N TRP A 91 -7.89 -8.71 -8.42
CA TRP A 91 -9.07 -8.48 -7.59
C TRP A 91 -9.49 -9.74 -6.83
N LYS A 92 -9.44 -10.90 -7.49
CA LYS A 92 -9.71 -12.19 -6.85
C LYS A 92 -8.72 -12.46 -5.71
N PHE A 93 -7.42 -12.25 -5.95
CA PHE A 93 -6.41 -12.36 -4.89
C PHE A 93 -6.72 -11.44 -3.70
N ILE A 94 -7.01 -10.16 -3.95
CA ILE A 94 -7.31 -9.19 -2.89
C ILE A 94 -8.54 -9.63 -2.09
N SER A 95 -9.61 -10.04 -2.78
CA SER A 95 -10.85 -10.51 -2.17
C SER A 95 -10.62 -11.72 -1.27
N GLU A 96 -9.96 -12.75 -1.78
CA GLU A 96 -9.68 -14.01 -1.07
C GLU A 96 -8.68 -13.83 0.05
N TYR A 97 -7.63 -13.02 -0.18
CA TYR A 97 -6.57 -12.84 0.82
C TYR A 97 -7.03 -11.97 2.00
N TYR A 98 -7.71 -10.86 1.72
CA TYR A 98 -8.11 -9.88 2.74
C TYR A 98 -9.56 -10.06 3.22
N LEU A 99 -10.23 -11.14 2.83
CA LEU A 99 -11.57 -11.53 3.27
C LEU A 99 -12.61 -10.40 3.07
N CYS A 100 -12.61 -9.83 1.88
CA CYS A 100 -13.59 -8.85 1.44
C CYS A 100 -14.34 -9.35 0.19
N THR A 101 -15.42 -8.69 -0.17
CA THR A 101 -16.17 -9.06 -1.38
C THR A 101 -15.47 -8.54 -2.64
N LEU A 102 -15.65 -9.24 -3.76
CA LEU A 102 -15.13 -8.79 -5.05
C LEU A 102 -15.69 -7.40 -5.44
N GLY A 103 -16.93 -7.11 -5.06
CA GLY A 103 -17.57 -5.82 -5.27
C GLY A 103 -16.91 -4.68 -4.50
N GLU A 104 -16.41 -4.93 -3.28
CA GLU A 104 -15.61 -3.97 -2.53
C GLU A 104 -14.26 -3.68 -3.22
N VAL A 105 -13.64 -4.69 -3.83
CA VAL A 105 -12.41 -4.49 -4.63
C VAL A 105 -12.71 -3.69 -5.90
N TYR A 106 -13.82 -3.99 -6.58
CA TYR A 106 -14.26 -3.23 -7.75
C TYR A 106 -14.50 -1.76 -7.41
N MET A 107 -15.14 -1.45 -6.28
CA MET A 107 -15.33 -0.08 -5.82
C MET A 107 -13.99 0.64 -5.54
N ALA A 108 -12.99 -0.07 -5.01
CA ALA A 108 -11.67 0.50 -4.76
C ALA A 108 -10.92 0.79 -6.06
N ALA A 109 -11.02 -0.11 -7.05
CA ALA A 109 -10.41 0.05 -8.36
C ALA A 109 -11.07 1.17 -9.19
N TYR A 110 -12.40 1.30 -9.10
CA TYR A 110 -13.20 2.24 -9.88
C TYR A 110 -14.18 3.02 -9.00
N PRO A 111 -13.72 3.97 -8.17
CA PRO A 111 -14.52 4.57 -7.10
C PRO A 111 -15.67 5.47 -7.53
N LYS A 112 -15.83 5.83 -8.80
CA LYS A 112 -16.84 6.80 -9.27
C LYS A 112 -17.34 6.52 -10.67
N TYR A 113 -17.99 5.41 -10.89
CA TYR A 113 -18.75 5.23 -12.12
C TYR A 113 -20.27 5.21 -11.83
N LYS A 114 -20.85 6.41 -11.73
CA LYS A 114 -22.24 6.59 -12.13
C LYS A 114 -22.22 6.62 -13.64
N VAL A 115 -22.91 5.70 -14.28
CA VAL A 115 -23.21 5.77 -15.70
C VAL A 115 -24.03 7.04 -15.89
N LYS A 116 -23.40 8.14 -16.31
CA LYS A 116 -24.11 9.18 -17.01
C LYS A 116 -24.14 8.70 -18.45
N SER A 117 -25.31 8.52 -18.99
CA SER A 117 -25.56 8.30 -20.42
C SER A 117 -25.03 9.51 -21.22
N GLU A 118 -23.71 9.63 -21.33
CA GLU A 118 -23.10 10.44 -22.35
C GLU A 118 -23.24 9.65 -23.65
N LYS A 119 -24.05 10.15 -24.58
CA LYS A 119 -24.10 9.66 -25.94
C LYS A 119 -22.66 9.60 -26.45
N SER A 120 -22.05 8.43 -26.33
CA SER A 120 -20.68 8.16 -26.73
C SER A 120 -20.61 8.16 -28.24
N ARG A 121 -19.78 9.06 -28.79
CA ARG A 121 -19.27 8.94 -30.14
C ARG A 121 -18.43 7.68 -30.22
N ASN A 122 -18.77 6.82 -31.17
CA ASN A 122 -18.10 5.58 -31.53
C ASN A 122 -16.57 5.64 -31.37
N SER A 123 -16.03 5.00 -30.34
CA SER A 123 -14.70 4.46 -30.38
C SER A 123 -14.81 2.94 -30.28
N LYS A 124 -14.78 2.29 -31.47
CA LYS A 124 -14.50 0.85 -31.53
C LYS A 124 -13.10 0.65 -30.98
N SER A 125 -12.97 0.36 -29.68
CA SER A 125 -11.75 -0.22 -29.17
C SER A 125 -11.84 -1.72 -29.40
N ASP A 126 -11.37 -2.18 -30.55
CA ASP A 126 -10.97 -3.58 -30.69
C ASP A 126 -9.88 -3.80 -29.64
N ALA A 127 -10.28 -4.36 -28.51
CA ALA A 127 -9.34 -4.80 -27.48
C ALA A 127 -8.59 -6.01 -28.07
N VAL A 128 -7.54 -5.72 -28.83
CA VAL A 128 -6.54 -6.73 -29.16
C VAL A 128 -5.92 -7.15 -27.84
N ALA A 129 -6.30 -8.33 -27.37
CA ALA A 129 -5.63 -8.97 -26.27
C ALA A 129 -4.17 -9.18 -26.70
N LEU A 130 -3.30 -8.25 -26.32
CA LEU A 130 -1.86 -8.39 -26.52
C LEU A 130 -1.43 -9.64 -25.77
N LYS A 131 -1.25 -10.75 -26.47
CA LYS A 131 -0.55 -11.93 -25.96
C LYS A 131 0.89 -11.49 -25.71
N THR A 132 1.13 -10.90 -24.56
CA THR A 132 2.49 -10.56 -24.13
C THR A 132 3.19 -11.89 -23.81
N PRO A 133 4.34 -12.19 -24.41
CA PRO A 133 5.08 -13.40 -24.08
C PRO A 133 5.36 -13.40 -22.56
N ALA A 134 5.23 -14.55 -21.93
CA ALA A 134 5.55 -14.74 -20.53
C ALA A 134 7.02 -14.37 -20.31
N ARG A 135 7.27 -13.24 -19.68
CA ARG A 135 8.63 -12.85 -19.26
C ARG A 135 8.94 -13.68 -18.01
N SER A 136 10.06 -14.40 -18.02
CA SER A 136 10.59 -15.00 -16.80
C SER A 136 11.20 -13.87 -15.97
N CYS A 137 10.47 -13.37 -14.99
CA CYS A 137 11.05 -12.43 -14.05
C CYS A 137 11.97 -13.16 -13.06
N GLY A 138 13.06 -12.50 -12.69
CA GLY A 138 13.94 -12.93 -11.61
C GLY A 138 13.22 -12.94 -10.25
N LYS A 139 13.92 -13.41 -9.20
CA LYS A 139 13.43 -13.25 -7.83
C LYS A 139 13.20 -11.77 -7.51
N PRO A 140 12.19 -11.45 -6.70
CA PRO A 140 12.07 -10.10 -6.15
C PRO A 140 13.37 -9.64 -5.48
N VAL A 141 13.72 -8.38 -5.66
CA VAL A 141 14.92 -7.78 -5.08
C VAL A 141 14.52 -6.90 -3.89
N LEU A 142 15.11 -7.15 -2.74
CA LEU A 142 15.15 -6.20 -1.64
C LEU A 142 16.41 -5.35 -1.79
N TYR A 143 16.24 -4.08 -2.18
CA TYR A 143 17.35 -3.14 -2.35
C TYR A 143 17.46 -2.25 -1.11
N ARG A 144 18.52 -2.46 -0.32
CA ARG A 144 18.79 -1.70 0.89
C ARG A 144 19.85 -0.64 0.63
N ALA A 145 19.47 0.64 0.68
CA ALA A 145 20.42 1.74 0.49
C ALA A 145 19.86 3.04 1.08
N ALA A 146 20.76 3.93 1.49
CA ALA A 146 20.45 5.31 1.88
C ALA A 146 19.94 6.12 0.68
N SER A 147 20.63 6.03 -0.46
CA SER A 147 20.18 6.61 -1.73
C SER A 147 19.82 5.50 -2.72
N ARG A 148 18.63 5.59 -3.30
CA ARG A 148 18.10 4.56 -4.19
C ARG A 148 17.85 5.03 -5.61
N ALA A 149 17.94 6.35 -5.84
CA ALA A 149 17.56 6.96 -7.11
C ALA A 149 18.36 6.42 -8.31
N ASP A 150 19.68 6.23 -8.17
CA ASP A 150 20.54 5.72 -9.26
C ASP A 150 20.16 4.29 -9.65
N TYR A 151 19.95 3.43 -8.67
CA TYR A 151 19.52 2.05 -8.90
C TYR A 151 18.13 2.01 -9.56
N TYR A 152 17.23 2.89 -9.15
CA TYR A 152 15.90 2.98 -9.77
C TYR A 152 16.01 3.47 -11.21
N ARG A 153 16.80 4.53 -11.47
CA ARG A 153 17.03 5.06 -12.83
C ARG A 153 17.53 3.99 -13.79
N GLU A 154 18.54 3.22 -13.38
CA GLU A 154 19.08 2.14 -14.21
C GLU A 154 18.02 1.08 -14.56
N ASN A 155 17.26 0.62 -13.57
CA ASN A 155 16.22 -0.39 -13.80
C ASN A 155 15.03 0.15 -14.60
N ILE A 156 14.64 1.41 -14.39
CA ILE A 156 13.58 2.09 -15.16
C ILE A 156 14.03 2.22 -16.62
N SER A 157 15.23 2.73 -16.89
CA SER A 157 15.77 2.91 -18.24
C SER A 157 15.80 1.59 -19.01
N ARG A 158 16.27 0.52 -18.37
CA ARG A 158 16.30 -0.83 -18.97
C ARG A 158 14.88 -1.32 -19.30
N CYS A 159 13.93 -1.15 -18.36
CA CYS A 159 12.56 -1.59 -18.55
C CYS A 159 11.83 -0.83 -19.69
N LEU A 160 12.03 0.49 -19.77
CA LEU A 160 11.48 1.31 -20.84
C LEU A 160 12.08 0.97 -22.22
N ALA A 161 13.39 0.72 -22.28
CA ALA A 161 14.07 0.29 -23.49
C ALA A 161 13.53 -1.06 -24.01
N ASP A 162 13.15 -1.98 -23.10
CA ASP A 162 12.51 -3.24 -23.44
C ASP A 162 11.04 -3.07 -23.89
N GLY A 163 10.49 -1.86 -23.89
CA GLY A 163 9.11 -1.57 -24.31
C GLY A 163 8.05 -1.86 -23.24
N TYR A 164 8.40 -1.84 -21.95
CA TYR A 164 7.48 -2.06 -20.84
C TYR A 164 7.33 -0.82 -19.96
N SER A 165 6.14 -0.63 -19.43
CA SER A 165 5.86 0.41 -18.45
C SER A 165 6.35 0.02 -17.06
N VAL A 166 6.54 1.06 -16.23
CA VAL A 166 7.02 0.94 -14.85
C VAL A 166 5.99 1.51 -13.89
N LEU A 167 5.73 0.81 -12.81
CA LEU A 167 4.98 1.31 -11.67
C LEU A 167 5.94 1.52 -10.49
N VAL A 168 5.99 2.74 -9.98
CA VAL A 168 6.69 3.07 -8.74
C VAL A 168 5.66 3.39 -7.69
N LEU A 169 5.58 2.56 -6.67
CA LEU A 169 4.72 2.78 -5.50
C LEU A 169 5.50 3.51 -4.42
N VAL A 170 4.87 4.51 -3.85
CA VAL A 170 5.36 5.28 -2.71
C VAL A 170 4.32 5.25 -1.59
N PRO A 171 4.74 5.43 -0.32
CA PRO A 171 3.81 5.40 0.82
C PRO A 171 2.68 6.42 0.70
N GLU A 172 3.02 7.65 0.37
CA GLU A 172 2.11 8.80 0.24
C GLU A 172 2.53 9.70 -0.92
N VAL A 173 1.66 10.62 -1.33
CA VAL A 173 1.86 11.47 -2.52
C VAL A 173 3.07 12.40 -2.39
N GLU A 174 3.36 12.85 -1.17
CA GLU A 174 4.53 13.70 -0.89
C GLU A 174 5.83 13.00 -1.26
N PHE A 175 5.97 11.71 -0.98
CA PHE A 175 7.12 10.91 -1.43
C PHE A 175 7.20 10.80 -2.96
N ALA A 176 6.05 10.81 -3.66
CA ALA A 176 6.05 10.76 -5.12
C ALA A 176 6.71 11.98 -5.75
N LEU A 177 6.48 13.16 -5.19
CA LEU A 177 7.06 14.42 -5.70
C LEU A 177 8.56 14.46 -5.45
N ASN A 178 9.01 14.09 -4.25
CA ASN A 178 10.43 14.02 -3.90
C ASN A 178 11.16 13.01 -4.81
N LEU A 179 10.63 11.79 -4.92
CA LEU A 179 11.24 10.76 -5.74
C LEU A 179 11.26 11.14 -7.22
N LYS A 180 10.20 11.80 -7.73
CA LYS A 180 10.20 12.31 -9.11
C LYS A 180 11.33 13.32 -9.34
N GLN A 181 11.58 14.20 -8.38
CA GLN A 181 12.66 15.18 -8.43
C GLN A 181 14.04 14.48 -8.40
N GLU A 182 14.21 13.48 -7.54
CA GLU A 182 15.43 12.69 -7.44
C GLU A 182 15.70 11.87 -8.71
N LEU A 183 14.68 11.30 -9.33
CA LEU A 183 14.79 10.58 -10.59
C LEU A 183 15.17 11.50 -11.77
N GLY A 184 14.91 12.80 -11.63
CA GLY A 184 15.21 13.80 -12.67
C GLY A 184 14.16 13.83 -13.79
N GLU A 185 14.38 14.73 -14.76
CA GLU A 185 13.48 14.92 -15.90
C GLU A 185 13.73 13.92 -17.04
N GLU A 186 14.69 13.02 -16.90
CA GLU A 186 15.03 12.00 -17.90
C GLU A 186 13.82 11.14 -18.29
N PHE A 187 12.91 10.91 -17.33
CA PHE A 187 11.71 10.14 -17.56
C PHE A 187 10.47 11.03 -17.57
N GLU A 188 9.60 10.85 -18.57
CA GLU A 188 8.25 11.42 -18.55
C GLU A 188 7.39 10.71 -17.48
N ALA A 189 7.72 10.92 -16.20
CA ALA A 189 7.05 10.29 -15.08
C ALA A 189 5.72 10.98 -14.75
N VAL A 190 4.64 10.22 -14.70
CA VAL A 190 3.30 10.70 -14.32
C VAL A 190 3.06 10.38 -12.84
N VAL A 191 2.84 11.43 -12.02
CA VAL A 191 2.38 11.24 -10.65
C VAL A 191 0.87 10.98 -10.65
N TYR A 192 0.47 9.80 -10.16
CA TYR A 192 -0.92 9.40 -10.04
C TYR A 192 -1.45 9.68 -8.63
N ASP A 193 -2.25 10.70 -8.52
CA ASP A 193 -2.81 11.16 -7.25
C ASP A 193 -4.29 11.58 -7.37
N ASN A 194 -4.83 12.12 -6.29
CA ASN A 194 -6.20 12.64 -6.26
C ASN A 194 -6.35 14.02 -6.92
N ALA A 195 -5.27 14.74 -7.18
CA ALA A 195 -5.30 16.04 -7.87
C ALA A 195 -5.51 15.86 -9.39
N LEU A 196 -5.24 14.67 -9.94
CA LEU A 196 -5.55 14.37 -11.32
C LEU A 196 -7.06 14.38 -11.56
N THR A 197 -7.50 15.18 -12.55
CA THR A 197 -8.91 15.20 -12.96
C THR A 197 -9.36 13.84 -13.50
N ALA A 198 -10.66 13.56 -13.43
CA ALA A 198 -11.22 12.31 -13.95
C ALA A 198 -10.89 12.08 -15.43
N ALA A 199 -10.84 13.16 -16.24
CA ALA A 199 -10.46 13.08 -17.65
C ALA A 199 -8.99 12.67 -17.84
N LYS A 200 -8.06 13.25 -17.04
CA LYS A 200 -6.64 12.86 -17.07
C LYS A 200 -6.44 11.43 -16.62
N LYS A 201 -7.14 10.99 -15.55
CA LYS A 201 -7.11 9.59 -15.08
C LYS A 201 -7.59 8.61 -16.15
N ARG A 202 -8.69 8.94 -16.85
CA ARG A 202 -9.21 8.13 -17.97
C ARG A 202 -8.21 8.02 -19.11
N LYS A 203 -7.63 9.15 -19.55
CA LYS A 203 -6.63 9.19 -20.62
C LYS A 203 -5.36 8.40 -20.25
N LEU A 204 -4.92 8.48 -19.00
CA LEU A 204 -3.80 7.69 -18.50
C LEU A 204 -4.12 6.19 -18.52
N ALA A 205 -5.30 5.80 -18.00
CA ALA A 205 -5.74 4.41 -18.00
C ALA A 205 -5.82 3.82 -19.41
N GLU A 206 -6.32 4.60 -20.39
CA GLU A 206 -6.38 4.19 -21.80
C GLU A 206 -4.97 3.96 -22.37
N LYS A 207 -4.04 4.90 -22.19
CA LYS A 207 -2.64 4.76 -22.63
C LYS A 207 -1.94 3.54 -22.00
N LEU A 208 -2.16 3.30 -20.71
CA LEU A 208 -1.59 2.16 -20.01
C LEU A 208 -2.18 0.83 -20.52
N ARG A 209 -3.48 0.81 -20.82
CA ARG A 209 -4.19 -0.38 -21.33
C ARG A 209 -3.70 -0.79 -22.71
N THR A 210 -3.52 0.16 -23.62
CA THR A 210 -2.98 -0.13 -24.95
C THR A 210 -1.52 -0.56 -24.90
N GLY A 211 -0.76 -0.03 -23.96
CA GLY A 211 0.66 -0.36 -23.81
C GLY A 211 1.52 -0.01 -25.04
N GLU A 212 1.03 0.87 -25.92
CA GLU A 212 1.74 1.28 -27.15
C GLU A 212 3.01 2.07 -26.86
N LYS A 213 2.94 2.97 -25.88
CA LYS A 213 4.09 3.75 -25.41
C LYS A 213 4.39 3.40 -23.96
N PRO A 214 5.59 2.88 -23.66
CA PRO A 214 6.03 2.66 -22.29
C PRO A 214 6.03 3.97 -21.50
N MET A 215 5.68 3.91 -20.21
CA MET A 215 5.66 5.08 -19.35
C MET A 215 5.94 4.73 -17.89
N VAL A 216 6.42 5.73 -17.15
CA VAL A 216 6.63 5.62 -15.70
C VAL A 216 5.45 6.23 -14.97
N VAL A 217 4.84 5.48 -14.06
CA VAL A 217 3.78 5.98 -13.18
C VAL A 217 4.27 5.89 -11.76
N ILE A 218 4.26 7.00 -11.04
CA ILE A 218 4.58 7.08 -9.62
C ILE A 218 3.28 7.35 -8.87
N GLY A 219 2.96 6.57 -7.85
CA GLY A 219 1.74 6.78 -7.10
C GLY A 219 1.66 5.98 -5.81
N ALA A 220 0.68 6.35 -4.97
CA ALA A 220 0.38 5.59 -3.77
C ALA A 220 -0.44 4.32 -4.10
N ARG A 221 -0.92 3.63 -3.08
CA ARG A 221 -1.67 2.36 -3.17
C ARG A 221 -2.73 2.27 -4.28
N SER A 222 -3.42 3.38 -4.58
CA SER A 222 -4.45 3.40 -5.61
C SER A 222 -3.91 3.15 -7.03
N ALA A 223 -2.62 3.38 -7.26
CA ALA A 223 -1.97 3.13 -8.55
C ALA A 223 -1.87 1.63 -8.88
N LEU A 224 -2.01 0.74 -7.88
CA LEU A 224 -2.06 -0.72 -8.08
C LEU A 224 -3.24 -1.18 -8.95
N PHE A 225 -4.31 -0.40 -9.01
CA PHE A 225 -5.49 -0.72 -9.81
C PHE A 225 -5.45 -0.15 -11.23
N LEU A 226 -4.34 0.44 -11.63
CA LEU A 226 -4.20 0.93 -13.00
C LEU A 226 -4.11 -0.24 -14.00
N PRO A 227 -4.80 -0.12 -15.15
CA PRO A 227 -4.92 -1.21 -16.13
C PRO A 227 -3.69 -1.31 -17.03
N PHE A 228 -2.57 -1.80 -16.53
CA PHE A 228 -1.37 -1.97 -17.32
C PHE A 228 -1.52 -3.09 -18.36
N GLY A 229 -1.40 -2.77 -19.64
CA GLY A 229 -1.30 -3.76 -20.72
C GLY A 229 0.09 -4.42 -20.75
N ARG A 230 1.15 -3.63 -20.54
CA ARG A 230 2.56 -4.08 -20.55
C ARG A 230 3.30 -3.48 -19.35
N LEU A 231 3.34 -4.21 -18.24
CA LEU A 231 4.09 -3.84 -17.03
C LEU A 231 5.34 -4.72 -16.92
N GLY A 232 6.52 -4.12 -16.83
CA GLY A 232 7.79 -4.84 -16.76
C GLY A 232 8.57 -4.67 -15.47
N LEU A 233 8.26 -3.61 -14.71
CA LEU A 233 8.93 -3.31 -13.44
C LEU A 233 7.93 -2.74 -12.45
N VAL A 234 7.97 -3.24 -11.23
CA VAL A 234 7.27 -2.67 -10.07
C VAL A 234 8.31 -2.34 -9.02
N ILE A 235 8.39 -1.07 -8.62
CA ILE A 235 9.21 -0.60 -7.52
C ILE A 235 8.29 -0.24 -6.37
N VAL A 236 8.59 -0.68 -5.16
CA VAL A 236 7.93 -0.27 -3.92
C VAL A 236 8.97 0.43 -3.08
N ASP A 237 8.92 1.75 -3.05
CA ASP A 237 9.85 2.56 -2.27
C ASP A 237 9.38 2.68 -0.82
N GLU A 238 10.33 2.74 0.14
CA GLU A 238 10.03 2.70 1.58
C GLU A 238 9.08 1.54 1.95
N GLU A 239 9.45 0.30 1.54
CA GLU A 239 8.58 -0.90 1.62
C GLU A 239 8.07 -1.20 3.03
N GLN A 240 8.79 -0.74 4.07
CA GLN A 240 8.45 -0.93 5.48
C GLN A 240 7.35 0.01 5.97
N GLU A 241 7.00 1.06 5.20
CA GLU A 241 6.07 2.07 5.69
C GLU A 241 4.66 1.52 5.93
N SER A 242 4.15 1.80 7.12
CA SER A 242 2.83 1.33 7.55
C SER A 242 1.68 1.87 6.72
N SER A 243 1.85 3.04 6.08
CA SER A 243 0.85 3.66 5.21
C SER A 243 0.50 2.84 3.96
N TYR A 244 1.30 1.82 3.62
CA TYR A 244 0.89 0.83 2.61
C TYR A 244 -0.30 -0.03 3.03
N LYS A 245 -0.59 -0.18 4.31
CA LYS A 245 -1.80 -0.84 4.78
C LYS A 245 -2.99 0.12 4.72
N GLN A 246 -4.06 -0.27 4.05
CA GLN A 246 -5.34 0.44 4.07
C GLN A 246 -6.15 0.04 5.30
N PRO A 247 -6.43 0.97 6.23
CA PRO A 247 -7.25 0.63 7.41
C PRO A 247 -8.74 0.59 7.06
N GLU A 248 -9.23 1.59 6.34
CA GLU A 248 -10.63 1.81 5.95
C GLU A 248 -10.72 2.57 4.61
N PRO A 249 -11.77 2.36 3.81
CA PRO A 249 -12.72 1.25 3.87
C PRO A 249 -12.12 -0.08 3.36
N ALA A 250 -12.90 -1.16 3.40
CA ALA A 250 -12.51 -2.38 2.68
C ALA A 250 -12.38 -2.12 1.17
N PRO A 251 -11.46 -2.84 0.51
CA PRO A 251 -10.55 -3.89 0.98
C PRO A 251 -9.43 -3.33 1.85
N ARG A 252 -9.15 -3.99 3.00
CA ARG A 252 -8.07 -3.59 3.93
C ARG A 252 -6.74 -4.21 3.54
N TYR A 253 -6.32 -3.97 2.31
CA TYR A 253 -5.12 -4.58 1.73
C TYR A 253 -3.83 -3.86 2.14
N ASN A 254 -2.71 -4.58 2.06
CA ASN A 254 -1.37 -4.00 2.12
C ASN A 254 -0.85 -3.79 0.69
N GLY A 255 -0.52 -2.54 0.33
CA GLY A 255 -0.08 -2.18 -1.01
C GLY A 255 1.22 -2.86 -1.43
N ARG A 256 2.19 -3.03 -0.52
CA ARG A 256 3.43 -3.76 -0.79
C ARG A 256 3.13 -5.22 -1.18
N ASP A 257 2.29 -5.90 -0.42
CA ASP A 257 1.99 -7.32 -0.67
C ASP A 257 1.18 -7.50 -1.97
N VAL A 258 0.24 -6.57 -2.25
CA VAL A 258 -0.51 -6.56 -3.51
C VAL A 258 0.42 -6.25 -4.69
N ALA A 259 1.43 -5.38 -4.52
CA ALA A 259 2.43 -5.10 -5.56
C ALA A 259 3.25 -6.35 -5.93
N CYS A 260 3.58 -7.21 -4.94
CA CYS A 260 4.23 -8.50 -5.20
C CYS A 260 3.39 -9.39 -6.12
N VAL A 261 2.09 -9.44 -5.87
CA VAL A 261 1.16 -10.24 -6.68
C VAL A 261 0.95 -9.62 -8.05
N LEU A 262 0.79 -8.29 -8.14
CA LEU A 262 0.69 -7.58 -9.41
C LEU A 262 1.91 -7.84 -10.30
N ALA A 263 3.12 -7.73 -9.73
CA ALA A 263 4.36 -8.04 -10.45
C ALA A 263 4.36 -9.48 -10.97
N SER A 264 3.95 -10.43 -10.14
CA SER A 264 3.85 -11.86 -10.52
C SER A 264 2.85 -12.08 -11.66
N ILE A 265 1.65 -11.48 -11.60
CA ILE A 265 0.60 -11.59 -12.64
C ILE A 265 1.12 -11.06 -14.00
N HIS A 266 1.93 -10.01 -13.98
CA HIS A 266 2.49 -9.41 -15.19
C HIS A 266 3.82 -10.03 -15.64
N GLY A 267 4.45 -10.91 -14.85
CA GLY A 267 5.82 -11.35 -15.06
C GLY A 267 6.82 -10.18 -14.98
N ALA A 268 6.50 -9.16 -14.20
CA ALA A 268 7.32 -7.98 -14.01
C ALA A 268 8.39 -8.20 -12.92
N GLN A 269 9.55 -7.56 -13.07
CA GLN A 269 10.55 -7.52 -12.01
C GLN A 269 9.99 -6.72 -10.82
N LEU A 270 10.20 -7.20 -9.60
CA LEU A 270 9.85 -6.50 -8.38
C LEU A 270 11.11 -6.02 -7.66
N VAL A 271 11.14 -4.74 -7.29
CA VAL A 271 12.15 -4.13 -6.44
C VAL A 271 11.44 -3.53 -5.21
N LEU A 272 11.87 -3.97 -4.03
CA LEU A 272 11.45 -3.41 -2.74
C LEU A 272 12.61 -2.55 -2.25
N GLY A 273 12.46 -1.23 -2.28
CA GLY A 273 13.50 -0.28 -1.89
C GLY A 273 13.31 0.23 -0.47
N THR A 274 14.38 0.29 0.29
CA THR A 274 14.35 0.77 1.67
C THR A 274 15.76 1.03 2.21
N PHE A 275 15.87 1.89 3.19
CA PHE A 275 17.06 1.97 4.04
C PHE A 275 16.96 1.00 5.23
N THR A 276 15.76 0.77 5.72
CA THR A 276 15.50 0.00 6.95
C THR A 276 14.42 -1.06 6.69
N PRO A 277 14.82 -2.23 6.21
CA PRO A 277 13.90 -3.28 5.77
C PRO A 277 12.90 -3.71 6.83
N SER A 278 11.70 -4.08 6.39
CA SER A 278 10.76 -4.81 7.25
C SER A 278 11.27 -6.21 7.57
N LEU A 279 10.91 -6.71 8.74
CA LEU A 279 11.27 -8.08 9.14
C LEU A 279 10.63 -9.14 8.21
N GLU A 280 9.49 -8.84 7.61
CA GLU A 280 8.86 -9.69 6.60
C GLU A 280 9.73 -9.82 5.35
N SER A 281 10.29 -8.71 4.85
CA SER A 281 11.16 -8.70 3.68
C SER A 281 12.50 -9.38 3.97
N LEU A 282 13.11 -9.11 5.12
CA LEU A 282 14.32 -9.80 5.57
C LEU A 282 14.12 -11.31 5.72
N TYR A 283 12.98 -11.72 6.29
CA TYR A 283 12.63 -13.13 6.38
C TYR A 283 12.52 -13.78 5.00
N ASN A 284 11.88 -13.11 4.03
CA ASN A 284 11.77 -13.60 2.66
C ASN A 284 13.14 -13.71 1.98
N CYS A 285 14.10 -12.83 2.29
CA CYS A 285 15.50 -12.98 1.86
C CYS A 285 16.15 -14.23 2.47
N LYS A 286 16.00 -14.43 3.80
CA LYS A 286 16.58 -15.58 4.50
C LYS A 286 16.09 -16.93 3.99
N ILE A 287 14.82 -17.03 3.62
CA ILE A 287 14.27 -18.27 3.04
C ILE A 287 14.46 -18.37 1.51
N GLY A 288 15.21 -17.46 0.91
CA GLY A 288 15.58 -17.47 -0.50
C GLY A 288 14.45 -17.11 -1.48
N LYS A 289 13.35 -16.52 -0.98
CA LYS A 289 12.27 -15.99 -1.83
C LYS A 289 12.65 -14.68 -2.49
N TYR A 290 13.39 -13.81 -1.78
CA TYR A 290 13.90 -12.54 -2.29
C TYR A 290 15.43 -12.59 -2.37
N SER A 291 16.00 -11.75 -3.23
CA SER A 291 17.44 -11.49 -3.29
C SER A 291 17.71 -10.16 -2.58
N LEU A 292 18.66 -10.16 -1.64
CA LEU A 292 19.11 -8.93 -0.99
C LEU A 292 20.24 -8.31 -1.82
N VAL A 293 20.09 -7.04 -2.15
CA VAL A 293 21.13 -6.21 -2.75
C VAL A 293 21.40 -5.05 -1.80
N ASP A 294 22.63 -4.92 -1.33
CA ASP A 294 23.07 -3.84 -0.44
C ASP A 294 23.79 -2.77 -1.25
N GLY A 295 23.19 -1.60 -1.36
CA GLY A 295 23.73 -0.44 -2.07
C GLY A 295 24.40 0.58 -1.15
N GLY A 296 24.66 0.21 0.12
CA GLY A 296 25.24 1.07 1.14
C GLY A 296 24.21 1.50 2.19
N SER A 297 24.39 1.00 3.40
CA SER A 297 23.51 1.25 4.53
C SER A 297 24.15 2.12 5.61
N GLU A 298 25.31 2.70 5.33
CA GLU A 298 25.97 3.61 6.24
C GLU A 298 25.40 5.03 6.12
N THR A 299 25.29 5.71 7.23
CA THR A 299 24.96 7.12 7.28
C THR A 299 26.07 7.86 8.02
N ASP A 300 26.41 9.05 7.55
CA ASP A 300 27.37 9.93 8.22
C ASP A 300 26.78 10.63 9.46
N CYS A 301 25.56 10.28 9.84
CA CYS A 301 24.86 10.92 10.95
C CYS A 301 25.45 10.50 12.29
N ALA A 302 25.92 11.48 13.07
CA ALA A 302 26.33 11.26 14.45
C ALA A 302 25.13 11.14 15.38
N VAL A 303 24.87 9.94 15.89
CA VAL A 303 23.74 9.70 16.82
C VAL A 303 24.21 9.77 18.26
N GLU A 304 23.56 10.62 19.07
CA GLU A 304 23.81 10.80 20.50
C GLU A 304 22.54 10.46 21.30
N VAL A 305 22.63 9.51 22.23
CA VAL A 305 21.53 9.18 23.15
C VAL A 305 21.76 9.87 24.49
N VAL A 306 20.74 10.61 24.95
CA VAL A 306 20.78 11.37 26.21
C VAL A 306 19.82 10.76 27.22
N ASP A 307 20.37 10.32 28.36
CA ASP A 307 19.58 9.81 29.50
C ASP A 307 18.88 10.97 30.23
N ILE A 308 17.59 11.11 30.04
CA ILE A 308 16.75 12.12 30.71
C ILE A 308 16.82 11.96 32.26
N ASN A 309 16.82 10.74 32.76
CA ASN A 309 16.86 10.48 34.19
C ASN A 309 18.23 10.89 34.81
N ALA A 310 19.33 10.62 34.12
CA ALA A 310 20.64 11.09 34.53
C ALA A 310 20.74 12.60 34.50
N GLU A 311 20.19 13.25 33.48
CA GLU A 311 20.17 14.73 33.40
C GLU A 311 19.27 15.33 34.49
N ARG A 312 18.11 14.75 34.82
CA ARG A 312 17.25 15.19 35.93
C ARG A 312 18.00 15.13 37.28
N ARG A 313 18.71 14.03 37.55
CA ARG A 313 19.51 13.90 38.78
C ARG A 313 20.57 14.98 38.92
N LYS A 314 21.16 15.43 37.82
CA LYS A 314 22.15 16.52 37.78
C LYS A 314 21.53 17.91 37.69
N ARG A 315 20.21 18.04 37.79
CA ARG A 315 19.47 19.29 37.54
C ARG A 315 19.79 19.87 36.15
N GLY A 316 20.02 18.98 35.20
CA GLY A 316 20.42 19.29 33.83
C GLY A 316 19.25 19.42 32.84
N MET A 317 18.00 19.41 33.30
CA MET A 317 16.82 19.62 32.45
C MET A 317 16.30 21.05 32.57
N VAL A 318 15.88 21.62 31.44
CA VAL A 318 15.16 22.90 31.33
C VAL A 318 13.90 22.61 30.51
N GLY A 319 12.78 22.42 31.20
CA GLY A 319 11.58 21.89 30.57
C GLY A 319 11.84 20.50 29.98
N ASP A 320 11.48 20.32 28.71
CA ASP A 320 11.69 19.06 27.96
C ASP A 320 13.11 18.92 27.38
N PHE A 321 13.99 19.90 27.60
CA PHE A 321 15.33 19.93 27.02
C PHE A 321 16.42 19.62 28.05
N SER A 322 17.31 18.73 27.72
CA SER A 322 18.55 18.58 28.48
C SER A 322 19.53 19.71 28.17
N ARG A 323 20.36 20.10 29.15
CA ARG A 323 21.44 21.08 28.92
C ARG A 323 22.42 20.61 27.84
N LYS A 324 22.60 19.32 27.71
CA LYS A 324 23.39 18.73 26.60
C LYS A 324 22.77 19.08 25.24
N LEU A 325 21.47 18.85 25.07
CA LEU A 325 20.78 19.20 23.84
C LEU A 325 20.81 20.71 23.59
N LEU A 326 20.54 21.53 24.60
CA LEU A 326 20.61 23.00 24.46
C LEU A 326 22.02 23.45 24.06
N SER A 327 23.07 22.83 24.62
CA SER A 327 24.46 23.11 24.22
C SER A 327 24.72 22.71 22.76
N ARG A 328 24.15 21.61 22.29
CA ARG A 328 24.24 21.20 20.88
C ARG A 328 23.52 22.19 19.96
N ILE A 329 22.28 22.58 20.30
CA ILE A 329 21.51 23.56 19.52
C ILE A 329 22.30 24.88 19.38
N ARG A 330 22.89 25.37 20.47
CA ARG A 330 23.72 26.59 20.48
C ARG A 330 24.89 26.52 19.51
N LYS A 331 25.60 25.37 19.47
CA LYS A 331 26.82 25.15 18.69
C LYS A 331 26.55 24.76 17.25
N THR A 332 25.32 24.43 16.89
CA THR A 332 25.00 23.98 15.53
C THR A 332 24.79 25.18 14.62
N ASP A 333 25.57 25.24 13.55
CA ASP A 333 25.32 26.17 12.46
C ASP A 333 24.43 25.47 11.40
N GLY A 334 23.33 26.12 11.00
CA GLY A 334 22.36 25.58 10.04
C GLY A 334 21.01 25.19 10.66
N GLN A 335 20.24 24.44 9.89
CA GLN A 335 18.86 24.10 10.26
C GLN A 335 18.82 23.15 11.46
N VAL A 336 18.03 23.53 12.47
CA VAL A 336 17.69 22.68 13.61
C VAL A 336 16.26 22.20 13.47
N SER A 337 16.04 20.89 13.55
CA SER A 337 14.71 20.27 13.54
C SER A 337 14.45 19.56 14.86
N ILE A 338 13.28 19.78 15.45
CA ILE A 338 12.90 19.20 16.72
C ILE A 338 11.66 18.33 16.55
N ILE A 339 11.79 17.07 16.91
CA ILE A 339 10.69 16.12 16.92
C ILE A 339 10.06 16.11 18.29
N ARG A 340 8.81 16.56 18.34
CA ARG A 340 7.99 16.60 19.56
C ARG A 340 7.14 15.33 19.69
N SER A 341 6.87 14.94 20.91
CA SER A 341 5.89 13.88 21.21
C SER A 341 4.69 14.35 22.01
N TYR A 342 4.91 15.16 23.06
CA TYR A 342 3.84 15.61 23.97
C TYR A 342 3.67 17.13 24.06
N SER A 343 4.75 17.89 23.89
CA SER A 343 4.68 19.37 23.93
C SER A 343 3.96 19.91 22.70
N THR A 344 3.24 21.02 22.88
CA THR A 344 2.66 21.72 21.72
C THR A 344 3.76 22.34 20.86
N GLU A 345 3.53 22.43 19.56
CA GLU A 345 4.47 23.05 18.62
C GLU A 345 4.85 24.46 19.04
N GLN A 346 3.87 25.27 19.38
CA GLN A 346 4.05 26.65 19.80
C GLN A 346 4.94 26.76 21.04
N ASN A 347 4.73 25.90 22.05
CA ASN A 347 5.53 25.92 23.29
C ASN A 347 7.00 25.60 23.03
N VAL A 348 7.26 24.62 22.15
CA VAL A 348 8.63 24.22 21.78
C VAL A 348 9.31 25.33 20.99
N TYR A 349 8.62 25.91 20.01
CA TYR A 349 9.12 26.99 19.18
C TYR A 349 9.45 28.23 20.02
N GLU A 350 8.50 28.69 20.83
CA GLU A 350 8.67 29.87 21.72
C GLU A 350 9.82 29.68 22.72
N PHE A 351 9.95 28.48 23.27
CA PHE A 351 11.04 28.18 24.17
C PHE A 351 12.41 28.31 23.47
N ILE A 352 12.59 27.74 22.29
CA ILE A 352 13.84 27.86 21.55
C ILE A 352 14.11 29.28 21.10
N LYS A 353 13.11 30.00 20.62
CA LYS A 353 13.25 31.44 20.26
C LYS A 353 13.65 32.31 21.42
N LYS A 354 13.17 32.04 22.62
CA LYS A 354 13.56 32.75 23.84
C LYS A 354 15.01 32.46 24.25
N GLU A 355 15.43 31.19 24.19
CA GLU A 355 16.78 30.78 24.57
C GLU A 355 17.84 31.08 23.49
N PHE A 356 17.44 31.04 22.23
CA PHE A 356 18.30 31.23 21.04
C PHE A 356 17.56 32.09 20.00
N PRO A 357 17.48 33.44 20.16
CA PRO A 357 16.73 34.32 19.25
C PRO A 357 17.17 34.21 17.77
N GLU A 358 18.44 33.86 17.54
CA GLU A 358 19.03 33.73 16.23
C GLU A 358 18.66 32.40 15.51
N LYS A 359 18.17 31.41 16.25
CA LYS A 359 17.78 30.12 15.67
C LYS A 359 16.33 30.16 15.21
N ASP A 360 16.05 29.50 14.09
CA ASP A 360 14.69 29.29 13.57
C ASP A 360 14.41 27.77 13.45
N PRO A 361 13.99 27.15 14.56
CA PRO A 361 13.83 25.68 14.57
C PRO A 361 12.59 25.26 13.79
N GLN A 362 12.73 24.16 13.06
CA GLN A 362 11.59 23.42 12.51
C GLN A 362 11.02 22.47 13.57
N ILE A 363 9.75 22.62 13.90
CA ILE A 363 9.08 21.71 14.83
C ILE A 363 8.26 20.70 14.03
N LEU A 364 8.58 19.41 14.20
CA LEU A 364 8.06 18.35 13.36
C LEU A 364 7.44 17.23 14.20
N THR A 365 6.50 16.53 13.62
CA THR A 365 6.15 15.18 14.03
C THR A 365 7.13 14.17 13.42
N ALA A 366 7.24 12.97 14.00
CA ALA A 366 8.07 11.90 13.45
C ALA A 366 7.72 11.58 11.99
N GLN A 367 6.43 11.61 11.65
CA GLN A 367 5.96 11.36 10.27
C GLN A 367 6.34 12.51 9.31
N ALA A 368 6.27 13.76 9.77
CA ALA A 368 6.67 14.89 8.95
C ALA A 368 8.19 14.89 8.69
N ALA A 369 8.99 14.48 9.68
CA ALA A 369 10.44 14.40 9.54
C ALA A 369 10.89 13.39 8.48
N LYS A 370 10.21 12.25 8.36
CA LYS A 370 10.47 11.25 7.30
C LYS A 370 10.21 11.76 5.88
N LYS A 371 9.38 12.80 5.73
CA LYS A 371 8.98 13.37 4.43
C LYS A 371 9.80 14.60 4.04
N MET A 372 10.77 14.99 4.87
CA MET A 372 11.59 16.17 4.59
C MET A 372 12.36 16.02 3.27
N ALA A 373 12.33 17.07 2.48
CA ALA A 373 13.28 17.24 1.39
C ALA A 373 14.57 17.87 1.97
N GLY A 374 15.67 17.11 1.95
CA GLY A 374 16.96 17.58 2.45
C GLY A 374 17.29 17.12 3.88
N ARG A 375 18.35 17.70 4.44
CA ARG A 375 18.92 17.31 5.75
C ARG A 375 18.96 18.51 6.70
N SER A 376 18.76 18.21 7.98
CA SER A 376 18.99 19.18 9.06
C SER A 376 20.40 19.03 9.61
N ALA A 377 21.06 20.13 9.94
CA ALA A 377 22.37 20.08 10.63
C ALA A 377 22.26 19.41 12.01
N LEU A 378 21.12 19.59 12.68
CA LEU A 378 20.79 18.91 13.92
C LEU A 378 19.30 18.53 13.93
N MET A 379 19.04 17.27 14.24
CA MET A 379 17.70 16.80 14.57
C MET A 379 17.64 16.30 16.01
N ALA A 380 16.59 16.63 16.74
CA ALA A 380 16.44 16.24 18.14
C ALA A 380 15.08 15.58 18.38
N VAL A 381 15.08 14.40 19.01
CA VAL A 381 13.86 13.75 19.51
C VAL A 381 13.74 14.02 21.01
N LEU A 382 12.73 14.79 21.44
CA LEU A 382 12.62 15.25 22.83
C LEU A 382 12.29 14.13 23.82
N ASN A 383 11.43 13.19 23.41
CA ASN A 383 11.04 12.06 24.24
C ASN A 383 10.82 10.84 23.36
N ALA A 384 11.84 10.02 23.27
CA ALA A 384 11.81 8.81 22.45
C ALA A 384 11.09 7.62 23.13
N ASP A 385 10.78 7.71 24.42
CA ASP A 385 10.09 6.63 25.13
C ASP A 385 8.71 6.35 24.54
N SER A 386 8.07 7.37 23.95
CA SER A 386 6.81 7.20 23.24
C SER A 386 6.87 6.27 22.03
N LEU A 387 8.06 6.01 21.51
CA LEU A 387 8.26 5.06 20.41
C LEU A 387 8.05 3.61 20.85
N PHE A 388 8.19 3.35 22.15
CA PHE A 388 8.08 2.03 22.78
C PHE A 388 6.79 1.84 23.59
N ASP A 389 5.96 2.88 23.67
CA ASP A 389 4.74 2.89 24.49
C ASP A 389 3.57 2.14 23.81
N SER A 390 3.87 1.20 22.92
CA SER A 390 2.85 0.38 22.31
C SER A 390 2.94 -1.06 22.82
N GLN A 391 1.79 -1.65 23.12
CA GLN A 391 1.67 -3.09 23.36
C GLN A 391 1.80 -3.89 22.05
N ASP A 392 2.26 -3.25 20.97
CA ASP A 392 2.45 -3.88 19.68
C ASP A 392 3.81 -4.59 19.66
N PHE A 393 3.80 -5.86 19.27
CA PHE A 393 5.02 -6.65 19.09
C PHE A 393 5.98 -6.08 18.03
N ARG A 394 5.53 -5.09 17.23
CA ARG A 394 6.33 -4.37 16.24
C ARG A 394 7.01 -3.11 16.80
N SER A 395 6.81 -2.75 18.07
CA SER A 395 7.28 -1.47 18.59
C SER A 395 8.79 -1.27 18.42
N ASP A 396 9.60 -2.25 18.74
CA ASP A 396 11.05 -2.19 18.60
C ASP A 396 11.49 -2.05 17.14
N GLU A 397 10.85 -2.81 16.24
CA GLU A 397 11.10 -2.68 14.81
C GLU A 397 10.73 -1.28 14.31
N LYS A 398 9.56 -0.77 14.67
CA LYS A 398 9.09 0.57 14.27
C LYS A 398 9.99 1.67 14.85
N ALA A 399 10.42 1.52 16.10
CA ALA A 399 11.35 2.46 16.74
C ALA A 399 12.70 2.49 16.04
N LEU A 400 13.28 1.32 15.74
CA LEU A 400 14.53 1.21 14.99
C LEU A 400 14.41 1.83 13.59
N GLN A 401 13.34 1.49 12.87
CA GLN A 401 13.06 2.05 11.54
C GLN A 401 12.93 3.57 11.58
N LEU A 402 12.26 4.11 12.58
CA LEU A 402 12.12 5.56 12.74
C LEU A 402 13.47 6.23 12.99
N VAL A 403 14.23 5.76 13.99
CA VAL A 403 15.52 6.39 14.35
C VAL A 403 16.51 6.33 13.18
N ARG A 404 16.59 5.20 12.47
CA ARG A 404 17.40 5.07 11.26
C ARG A 404 16.91 6.00 10.13
N SER A 405 15.60 6.10 9.91
CA SER A 405 15.05 7.02 8.92
C SER A 405 15.39 8.48 9.25
N LEU A 406 15.30 8.89 10.53
CA LEU A 406 15.69 10.23 10.95
C LEU A 406 17.18 10.50 10.73
N SER A 407 18.05 9.50 10.88
CA SER A 407 19.48 9.65 10.61
C SER A 407 19.81 9.93 9.14
N LEU A 408 18.93 9.56 8.20
CA LEU A 408 19.08 9.94 6.79
C LEU A 408 18.84 11.44 6.54
N HIS A 409 18.00 12.05 7.37
CA HIS A 409 17.58 13.44 7.23
C HIS A 409 18.32 14.40 8.17
N SER A 410 19.43 13.97 8.78
CA SER A 410 20.20 14.80 9.70
C SER A 410 21.70 14.50 9.64
N ASP A 411 22.53 15.52 9.91
CA ASP A 411 23.98 15.35 10.06
C ASP A 411 24.33 14.92 11.49
N ALA A 412 23.50 15.37 12.46
CA ALA A 412 23.55 14.92 13.83
C ALA A 412 22.15 14.66 14.37
N LEU A 413 21.96 13.55 15.08
CA LEU A 413 20.68 13.16 15.70
C LEU A 413 20.88 13.02 17.20
N VAL A 414 20.15 13.80 18.01
CA VAL A 414 20.13 13.67 19.46
C VAL A 414 18.79 13.07 19.88
N VAL A 415 18.85 11.93 20.58
CA VAL A 415 17.68 11.21 21.07
C VAL A 415 17.64 11.29 22.59
N GLN A 416 16.66 11.98 23.16
CA GLN A 416 16.43 12.03 24.61
C GLN A 416 15.44 10.93 25.02
N CYS A 417 15.81 10.11 26.00
CA CYS A 417 14.98 9.01 26.50
C CYS A 417 15.23 8.70 27.96
N THR A 418 14.31 7.99 28.60
CA THR A 418 14.49 7.50 29.99
C THR A 418 15.14 6.13 30.07
N LEU A 419 15.22 5.39 28.95
CA LEU A 419 15.76 4.05 28.81
C LEU A 419 16.94 4.00 27.82
N PRO A 420 18.08 4.67 28.09
CA PRO A 420 19.19 4.78 27.15
C PRO A 420 19.88 3.44 26.84
N ALA A 421 19.71 2.45 27.72
CA ALA A 421 20.23 1.09 27.54
C ALA A 421 19.31 0.20 26.67
N HIS A 422 18.22 0.74 26.13
CA HIS A 422 17.33 -0.05 25.27
C HIS A 422 18.07 -0.53 24.02
N PRO A 423 17.97 -1.83 23.65
CA PRO A 423 18.76 -2.43 22.57
C PRO A 423 18.62 -1.73 21.21
N VAL A 424 17.48 -1.10 20.93
CA VAL A 424 17.23 -0.34 19.72
C VAL A 424 18.28 0.76 19.49
N TYR A 425 18.75 1.44 20.54
CA TYR A 425 19.71 2.53 20.38
C TYR A 425 21.12 2.02 20.01
N SER A 426 21.53 0.87 20.53
CA SER A 426 22.77 0.23 20.11
C SER A 426 22.68 -0.39 18.71
N ALA A 427 21.47 -0.70 18.28
CA ALA A 427 21.19 -1.34 17.00
C ALA A 427 21.12 -0.37 15.80
N ILE A 428 21.25 0.93 16.02
CA ILE A 428 21.16 1.91 14.92
C ILE A 428 22.19 1.60 13.82
N SER A 429 23.39 1.19 14.21
CA SER A 429 24.46 0.77 13.30
C SER A 429 24.66 -0.74 13.23
N ASP A 430 23.88 -1.54 13.97
CA ASP A 430 24.02 -3.00 14.06
C ASP A 430 22.84 -3.70 13.36
N ILE A 431 23.12 -4.36 12.25
CA ILE A 431 22.15 -5.12 11.47
C ILE A 431 21.80 -6.48 12.10
N SER A 432 22.56 -6.92 13.11
CA SER A 432 22.28 -8.21 13.77
C SER A 432 21.04 -8.15 14.69
N PHE A 433 20.54 -6.95 14.98
CA PHE A 433 19.38 -6.77 15.85
C PHE A 433 18.10 -7.29 15.21
N GLU A 434 17.93 -7.12 13.90
CA GLU A 434 16.79 -7.67 13.17
C GLU A 434 16.76 -9.21 13.25
N ASP A 435 17.91 -9.86 13.34
CA ASP A 435 18.01 -11.31 13.53
C ASP A 435 17.53 -11.74 14.91
N LYS A 436 17.81 -10.95 15.94
CA LYS A 436 17.28 -11.18 17.28
C LYS A 436 15.77 -11.01 17.29
N LEU A 437 15.25 -9.93 16.70
CA LEU A 437 13.81 -9.72 16.59
C LEU A 437 13.10 -10.84 15.82
N LEU A 438 13.68 -11.33 14.72
CA LEU A 438 13.13 -12.47 13.98
C LEU A 438 13.13 -13.76 14.84
N THR A 439 14.18 -13.97 15.63
CA THR A 439 14.26 -15.13 16.55
C THR A 439 13.17 -15.07 17.61
N GLU A 440 12.96 -13.92 18.23
CA GLU A 440 11.88 -13.66 19.18
C GLU A 440 10.51 -13.89 18.56
N ARG A 441 10.26 -13.33 17.36
CA ARG A 441 8.99 -13.54 16.66
C ARG A 441 8.72 -15.00 16.34
N LYS A 442 9.76 -15.77 16.00
CA LYS A 442 9.64 -17.21 15.80
C LYS A 442 9.24 -17.91 17.09
N GLN A 443 9.90 -17.58 18.21
CA GLN A 443 9.63 -18.15 19.53
C GLN A 443 8.18 -17.87 19.97
N PHE A 444 7.72 -16.64 19.80
CA PHE A 444 6.37 -16.20 20.19
C PHE A 444 5.30 -16.42 19.10
N ARG A 445 5.65 -17.11 18.00
CA ARG A 445 4.73 -17.39 16.88
C ARG A 445 4.07 -16.13 16.32
N MET A 446 4.84 -15.07 16.13
CA MET A 446 4.39 -13.80 15.57
C MET A 446 4.73 -13.71 14.06
N PRO A 447 4.12 -12.80 13.29
CA PRO A 447 4.55 -12.52 11.92
C PRO A 447 6.06 -12.19 11.84
N PRO A 448 6.75 -12.69 10.82
CA PRO A 448 6.26 -13.30 9.56
C PRO A 448 5.99 -14.81 9.61
N PHE A 449 6.14 -15.48 10.74
CA PHE A 449 5.98 -16.94 10.87
C PHE A 449 4.52 -17.38 10.92
N THR A 450 3.64 -16.47 11.30
CA THR A 450 2.18 -16.64 11.36
C THR A 450 1.48 -15.49 10.65
N ARG A 451 0.15 -15.49 10.64
CA ARG A 451 -0.69 -14.36 10.23
C ARG A 451 -1.57 -13.94 11.39
N ILE A 452 -1.77 -12.66 11.54
CA ILE A 452 -2.70 -12.10 12.53
C ILE A 452 -3.96 -11.67 11.80
N VAL A 453 -5.10 -11.95 12.41
CA VAL A 453 -6.41 -11.48 11.95
C VAL A 453 -7.14 -10.87 13.12
N ASP A 454 -7.44 -9.59 13.02
CA ASP A 454 -8.25 -8.87 13.99
C ASP A 454 -9.73 -8.95 13.63
N ILE A 455 -10.55 -9.25 14.61
CA ILE A 455 -12.00 -9.22 14.54
C ILE A 455 -12.44 -7.98 15.31
N LYS A 456 -13.03 -7.02 14.61
CA LYS A 456 -13.43 -5.73 15.18
C LYS A 456 -14.93 -5.54 15.10
N ASP A 457 -15.51 -4.92 16.12
CA ASP A 457 -16.91 -4.52 16.10
C ASP A 457 -17.16 -3.47 14.99
N ARG A 458 -18.25 -3.64 14.23
CA ARG A 458 -18.55 -2.76 13.09
C ARG A 458 -18.94 -1.33 13.48
N LYS A 459 -19.51 -1.16 14.68
CA LYS A 459 -20.02 0.16 15.11
C LYS A 459 -18.96 0.95 15.84
N THR A 460 -18.19 0.28 16.70
CA THR A 460 -17.19 0.93 17.55
C THR A 460 -15.79 0.88 16.99
N GLY A 461 -15.50 -0.02 16.05
CA GLY A 461 -14.14 -0.29 15.56
C GLY A 461 -13.25 -1.00 16.59
N MET A 462 -13.76 -1.30 17.78
CA MET A 462 -12.99 -1.90 18.86
C MET A 462 -12.63 -3.35 18.53
N LEU A 463 -11.44 -3.76 18.95
CA LEU A 463 -10.98 -5.13 18.85
C LEU A 463 -11.84 -6.03 19.76
N VAL A 464 -12.49 -7.03 19.17
CA VAL A 464 -13.29 -8.05 19.87
C VAL A 464 -12.46 -9.30 20.09
N ASP A 465 -11.67 -9.69 19.09
CA ASP A 465 -10.87 -10.90 19.15
C ASP A 465 -9.67 -10.77 18.20
N ARG A 466 -8.57 -11.50 18.50
CA ARG A 466 -7.39 -11.60 17.66
C ARG A 466 -7.03 -13.05 17.43
N LYS A 467 -6.94 -13.46 16.18
CA LYS A 467 -6.60 -14.83 15.79
C LYS A 467 -5.18 -14.86 15.20
N ILE A 468 -4.41 -15.85 15.62
CA ILE A 468 -3.10 -16.14 15.05
C ILE A 468 -3.25 -17.39 14.20
N LEU A 469 -3.07 -17.25 12.89
CA LEU A 469 -3.22 -18.31 11.92
C LEU A 469 -1.85 -18.90 11.56
N LYS A 470 -1.81 -20.21 11.34
CA LYS A 470 -0.62 -20.87 10.80
C LYS A 470 -0.41 -20.47 9.34
N ARG A 471 0.85 -20.26 8.97
CA ARG A 471 1.24 -19.95 7.59
C ARG A 471 1.64 -21.22 6.84
N ASP A 472 0.71 -22.13 6.69
CA ASP A 472 0.87 -23.42 6.01
C ASP A 472 -0.26 -23.62 4.97
N ALA A 473 -0.37 -24.83 4.43
CA ALA A 473 -1.38 -25.19 3.43
C ALA A 473 -2.83 -25.00 3.95
N SER A 474 -3.04 -24.99 5.27
CA SER A 474 -4.36 -24.82 5.88
C SER A 474 -4.81 -23.35 5.99
N LEU A 475 -3.97 -22.38 5.61
CA LEU A 475 -4.26 -20.95 5.79
C LEU A 475 -5.56 -20.52 5.10
N SER A 476 -5.81 -21.00 3.90
CA SER A 476 -7.05 -20.70 3.15
C SER A 476 -8.28 -21.22 3.88
N GLU A 477 -8.23 -22.45 4.39
CA GLU A 477 -9.32 -23.05 5.15
C GLU A 477 -9.58 -22.32 6.46
N GLN A 478 -8.50 -21.95 7.20
CA GLN A 478 -8.60 -21.17 8.42
C GLN A 478 -9.30 -19.83 8.17
N LYS A 479 -8.96 -19.13 7.08
CA LYS A 479 -9.60 -17.88 6.68
C LYS A 479 -11.06 -18.07 6.32
N SER A 480 -11.40 -19.11 5.58
CA SER A 480 -12.79 -19.42 5.22
C SER A 480 -13.67 -19.66 6.46
N ARG A 481 -13.14 -20.37 7.46
CA ARG A 481 -13.83 -20.57 8.74
C ARG A 481 -14.08 -19.24 9.46
N LEU A 482 -13.09 -18.33 9.49
CA LEU A 482 -13.25 -17.00 10.09
C LEU A 482 -14.30 -16.17 9.34
N GLN A 483 -14.32 -16.23 8.01
CA GLN A 483 -15.31 -15.54 7.20
C GLN A 483 -16.74 -16.05 7.51
N MET A 484 -16.93 -17.36 7.61
CA MET A 484 -18.21 -17.93 7.97
C MET A 484 -18.66 -17.55 9.39
N GLN A 485 -17.72 -17.56 10.35
CA GLN A 485 -18.03 -17.29 11.75
C GLN A 485 -18.29 -15.81 12.04
N TYR A 486 -17.55 -14.90 11.43
CA TYR A 486 -17.52 -13.48 11.81
C TYR A 486 -17.95 -12.53 10.69
N GLY A 487 -17.87 -12.92 9.42
CA GLY A 487 -17.97 -12.01 8.28
C GLY A 487 -19.28 -11.24 8.16
N ALA A 488 -20.39 -11.81 8.65
CA ALA A 488 -21.69 -11.15 8.62
C ALA A 488 -21.80 -10.02 9.66
N LEU A 489 -21.21 -10.17 10.85
CA LEU A 489 -21.44 -9.30 12.01
C LEU A 489 -20.25 -8.38 12.32
N TYR A 490 -19.04 -8.79 11.99
CA TYR A 490 -17.79 -8.12 12.38
C TYR A 490 -16.99 -7.62 11.18
N ILE A 491 -16.02 -6.76 11.46
CA ILE A 491 -14.95 -6.40 10.53
C ILE A 491 -13.82 -7.41 10.72
N ILE A 492 -13.39 -8.03 9.64
CA ILE A 492 -12.21 -8.91 9.61
C ILE A 492 -11.06 -8.13 8.99
N ASP A 493 -9.97 -7.97 9.72
CA ASP A 493 -8.78 -7.25 9.28
C ASP A 493 -7.58 -8.21 9.28
N VAL A 494 -7.16 -8.62 8.09
CA VAL A 494 -6.03 -9.53 7.89
C VAL A 494 -4.74 -8.72 7.87
N ASP A 495 -3.74 -9.17 8.62
CA ASP A 495 -2.44 -8.48 8.80
C ASP A 495 -2.66 -7.01 9.24
N PRO A 496 -3.27 -6.75 10.41
CA PRO A 496 -3.51 -5.39 10.93
C PRO A 496 -2.19 -4.67 11.21
N LEU A 497 -2.26 -3.33 11.31
CA LEU A 497 -1.11 -2.46 11.66
C LEU A 497 -0.66 -2.65 13.09
#